data_7ca519ba3118946712ed39c2a0c1a831
#
_entry.id   7ca519ba3118946712ed39c2a0c1a831
#
_cell.length_a   1.000
_cell.length_b   1.000
_cell.length_c   1.000
_cell.angle_alpha   90.00
_cell.angle_beta   90.00
_cell.angle_gamma   90.00
#
_symmetry.space_group_name_H-M   'P 1'
#
loop_
_entity.id
_entity.type
_entity.pdbx_description
1 polymer ?
#
loop_
_entity_poly.entity_id
_entity_poly.type
_entity_poly.pdbx_seq_one_letter_code
_entity_poly.pdbx_strand_id
1 'polypeptide(L)'
;MQKQGKMIYLDCSSGISGDMTVAALLDLGADPEHLVKTLESLPLDGWKAEISNVTKSGLSVCDFNVILEHDNHDHDMEYLHGHSHEEHVHHDSIHKNGHHGRNLQEITRILQAGNMSPYALELALKIFRILAEAEGSVHGKPMDQVHFHEVGAVDSIIDIAAAAICLDDLQVRDVVIPVVNEGQGQIRCQHGLLPIPVPATSSIAQAYQLPLHITHVQGELVTPTGAAIAAAIRTRDTLPEQFIIKRMGMGGGKRDYGIAGILRAMWIQVPEENKNPESLGETGETREAPDDKERDQVMVLESNLDDCTGETLGFVMEELLQAGALDVWYQPIYMKKNRPAYKLSILCKIQDRKSMEKLVFVHTTAIGIRYYLVNRSKMIREIKNVSTYYGTTQVKFCTWEGECYCYPESDSVAELARKNKKSFSELYHEIKLEAEKTM
;
A
#
# COMPACT_ATOMS: atom_id res chain seq x y z
N MET A 1 22.11 5.36 12.94
CA MET A 1 21.25 5.85 11.85
C MET A 1 20.81 4.64 11.04
N GLN A 2 19.61 4.13 11.25
CA GLN A 2 19.03 3.14 10.34
C GLN A 2 18.77 3.87 9.02
N LYS A 3 19.44 3.44 7.93
CA LYS A 3 19.12 3.90 6.58
C LYS A 3 17.64 3.57 6.36
N GLN A 4 16.80 4.59 6.18
CA GLN A 4 15.41 4.39 5.74
C GLN A 4 15.47 3.55 4.47
N GLY A 5 14.90 2.33 4.55
CA GLY A 5 14.89 1.39 3.45
C GLY A 5 14.09 1.98 2.29
N LYS A 6 14.62 1.81 1.11
CA LYS A 6 13.95 2.15 -0.14
C LYS A 6 12.70 1.27 -0.25
N MET A 7 11.51 1.88 -0.30
CA MET A 7 10.23 1.18 -0.42
C MET A 7 9.75 1.25 -1.86
N ILE A 8 9.35 0.12 -2.42
CA ILE A 8 8.71 0.06 -3.74
C ILE A 8 7.22 -0.25 -3.57
N TYR A 9 6.39 0.53 -4.25
CA TYR A 9 5.02 0.16 -4.57
C TYR A 9 4.99 -0.52 -5.93
N LEU A 10 4.59 -1.79 -5.96
CA LEU A 10 4.38 -2.54 -7.20
C LEU A 10 2.89 -2.52 -7.53
N ASP A 11 2.56 -1.79 -8.57
CA ASP A 11 1.18 -1.63 -9.03
C ASP A 11 0.86 -2.67 -10.10
N CYS A 12 0.14 -3.69 -9.68
CA CYS A 12 -0.28 -4.83 -10.50
C CYS A 12 -1.69 -4.63 -11.10
N SER A 13 -2.06 -3.40 -11.45
CA SER A 13 -3.39 -3.09 -12.04
C SER A 13 -3.64 -3.79 -13.38
N SER A 14 -2.59 -4.11 -14.14
CA SER A 14 -2.64 -4.91 -15.38
C SER A 14 -2.10 -6.33 -15.20
N GLY A 15 -2.06 -6.85 -13.98
CA GLY A 15 -1.48 -8.14 -13.67
C GLY A 15 0.01 -8.09 -13.38
N ILE A 16 0.65 -9.27 -13.38
CA ILE A 16 2.08 -9.44 -13.14
C ILE A 16 2.59 -10.75 -13.76
N SER A 17 3.74 -10.67 -14.44
CA SER A 17 4.49 -11.82 -14.95
C SER A 17 5.99 -11.64 -14.66
N GLY A 18 6.80 -12.65 -14.97
CA GLY A 18 8.25 -12.60 -14.76
C GLY A 18 8.90 -11.49 -15.57
N ASP A 19 8.71 -11.51 -16.88
CA ASP A 19 9.23 -10.53 -17.84
C ASP A 19 8.80 -9.09 -17.52
N MET A 20 7.50 -8.87 -17.21
CA MET A 20 6.99 -7.55 -16.79
C MET A 20 7.71 -7.04 -15.53
N THR A 21 7.98 -7.93 -14.58
CA THR A 21 8.66 -7.56 -13.34
C THR A 21 10.10 -7.15 -13.60
N VAL A 22 10.85 -7.92 -14.40
CA VAL A 22 12.22 -7.61 -14.78
C VAL A 22 12.27 -6.27 -15.53
N ALA A 23 11.41 -6.10 -16.55
CA ALA A 23 11.35 -4.89 -17.34
C ALA A 23 11.03 -3.65 -16.47
N ALA A 24 10.06 -3.74 -15.56
CA ALA A 24 9.72 -2.63 -14.65
C ALA A 24 10.88 -2.27 -13.70
N LEU A 25 11.64 -3.25 -13.22
CA LEU A 25 12.81 -3.02 -12.36
C LEU A 25 14.00 -2.43 -13.13
N LEU A 26 14.21 -2.83 -14.38
CA LEU A 26 15.21 -2.23 -15.26
C LEU A 26 14.89 -0.77 -15.55
N ASP A 27 13.66 -0.44 -15.91
CA ASP A 27 13.23 0.95 -16.14
C ASP A 27 13.26 1.78 -14.84
N LEU A 28 13.05 1.14 -13.68
CA LEU A 28 13.24 1.76 -12.37
C LEU A 28 14.72 2.07 -12.08
N GLY A 29 15.67 1.42 -12.77
CA GLY A 29 17.10 1.70 -12.74
C GLY A 29 17.99 0.62 -12.18
N ALA A 30 17.59 -0.65 -12.29
CA ALA A 30 18.52 -1.76 -12.16
C ALA A 30 19.56 -1.71 -13.30
N ASP A 31 20.77 -2.19 -13.03
CA ASP A 31 21.88 -2.15 -13.99
C ASP A 31 21.74 -3.28 -15.04
N PRO A 32 21.47 -2.95 -16.31
CA PRO A 32 21.28 -3.96 -17.35
C PRO A 32 22.57 -4.73 -17.68
N GLU A 33 23.75 -4.10 -17.57
CA GLU A 33 25.03 -4.76 -17.87
C GLU A 33 25.35 -5.78 -16.76
N HIS A 34 25.17 -5.40 -15.50
CA HIS A 34 25.32 -6.31 -14.36
C HIS A 34 24.33 -7.47 -14.45
N LEU A 35 23.07 -7.20 -14.80
CA LEU A 35 22.05 -8.24 -14.99
C LEU A 35 22.48 -9.27 -16.03
N VAL A 36 22.76 -8.83 -17.26
CA VAL A 36 23.12 -9.73 -18.38
C VAL A 36 24.37 -10.55 -18.05
N LYS A 37 25.42 -9.90 -17.54
CA LYS A 37 26.66 -10.58 -17.14
C LYS A 37 26.45 -11.63 -16.05
N THR A 38 25.56 -11.38 -15.10
CA THR A 38 25.25 -12.33 -14.04
C THR A 38 24.43 -13.49 -14.58
N LEU A 39 23.45 -13.24 -15.44
CA LEU A 39 22.65 -14.28 -16.09
C LEU A 39 23.50 -15.19 -16.98
N GLU A 40 24.43 -14.64 -17.77
CA GLU A 40 25.38 -15.39 -18.62
C GLU A 40 26.32 -16.30 -17.81
N SER A 41 26.49 -16.08 -16.51
CA SER A 41 27.25 -16.96 -15.63
C SER A 41 26.51 -18.25 -15.25
N LEU A 42 25.20 -18.31 -15.50
CA LEU A 42 24.40 -19.53 -15.23
C LEU A 42 24.73 -20.61 -16.29
N PRO A 43 24.84 -21.89 -15.90
CA PRO A 43 25.10 -22.97 -16.85
C PRO A 43 23.82 -23.33 -17.61
N LEU A 44 23.35 -22.42 -18.43
CA LEU A 44 22.19 -22.54 -19.31
C LEU A 44 22.61 -22.08 -20.70
N ASP A 45 22.42 -22.95 -21.67
CA ASP A 45 22.77 -22.70 -23.07
C ASP A 45 21.53 -22.44 -23.92
N GLY A 46 21.72 -21.85 -25.11
CA GLY A 46 20.68 -21.68 -26.11
C GLY A 46 19.66 -20.61 -25.84
N TRP A 47 20.04 -19.55 -25.12
CA TRP A 47 19.19 -18.39 -24.82
C TRP A 47 19.96 -17.07 -24.96
N LYS A 48 19.22 -15.99 -25.15
CA LYS A 48 19.72 -14.62 -25.17
C LYS A 48 18.71 -13.68 -24.53
N ALA A 49 19.16 -12.79 -23.64
CA ALA A 49 18.33 -11.70 -23.14
C ALA A 49 18.34 -10.52 -24.11
N GLU A 50 17.18 -9.95 -24.36
CA GLU A 50 17.00 -8.71 -25.11
C GLU A 50 16.23 -7.70 -24.25
N ILE A 51 16.82 -6.49 -24.12
CA ILE A 51 16.22 -5.39 -23.38
C ILE A 51 15.94 -4.28 -24.40
N SER A 52 14.67 -3.88 -24.52
CA SER A 52 14.25 -2.90 -25.51
C SER A 52 13.14 -1.99 -24.96
N ASN A 53 12.71 -1.03 -25.76
CA ASN A 53 11.52 -0.24 -25.47
C ASN A 53 10.43 -0.54 -26.49
N VAL A 54 9.23 -0.81 -26.00
CA VAL A 54 8.05 -1.06 -26.83
C VAL A 54 6.95 -0.05 -26.53
N THR A 55 6.02 0.09 -27.47
CA THR A 55 4.87 0.98 -27.28
C THR A 55 3.65 0.17 -26.82
N LYS A 56 3.12 0.47 -25.63
CA LYS A 56 1.88 -0.10 -25.10
C LYS A 56 0.88 1.01 -24.84
N SER A 57 -0.28 0.97 -25.52
CA SER A 57 -1.32 2.00 -25.41
C SER A 57 -0.80 3.44 -25.57
N GLY A 58 0.20 3.64 -26.46
CA GLY A 58 0.81 4.96 -26.70
C GLY A 58 1.90 5.35 -25.69
N LEU A 59 2.21 4.51 -24.69
CA LEU A 59 3.28 4.74 -23.72
C LEU A 59 4.52 3.94 -24.12
N SER A 60 5.71 4.56 -24.02
CA SER A 60 6.99 3.86 -24.15
C SER A 60 7.28 3.15 -22.84
N VAL A 61 7.45 1.84 -22.88
CA VAL A 61 7.71 0.99 -21.72
C VAL A 61 8.89 0.07 -21.99
N CYS A 62 9.62 -0.29 -20.93
CA CYS A 62 10.69 -1.28 -21.04
C CYS A 62 10.10 -2.66 -21.33
N ASP A 63 10.80 -3.42 -22.16
CA ASP A 63 10.51 -4.80 -22.50
C ASP A 63 11.75 -5.65 -22.21
N PHE A 64 11.55 -6.75 -21.52
CA PHE A 64 12.56 -7.76 -21.28
C PHE A 64 12.14 -9.06 -21.97
N ASN A 65 12.97 -9.59 -22.85
CA ASN A 65 12.66 -10.78 -23.61
C ASN A 65 13.79 -11.80 -23.53
N VAL A 66 13.43 -13.05 -23.29
CA VAL A 66 14.34 -14.21 -23.36
C VAL A 66 14.11 -14.92 -24.69
N ILE A 67 15.05 -14.80 -25.60
CA ILE A 67 15.01 -15.45 -26.92
C ILE A 67 15.71 -16.80 -26.79
N LEU A 68 15.02 -17.86 -27.17
CA LEU A 68 15.56 -19.21 -27.18
C LEU A 68 16.05 -19.59 -28.61
N GLU A 69 17.25 -20.18 -28.73
CA GLU A 69 17.83 -20.60 -30.02
C GLU A 69 17.10 -21.78 -30.68
N HIS A 70 16.44 -22.59 -29.86
CA HIS A 70 15.56 -23.67 -30.31
C HIS A 70 14.19 -23.45 -29.70
N ASP A 71 13.19 -23.26 -30.56
CA ASP A 71 11.80 -23.12 -30.12
C ASP A 71 11.44 -24.33 -29.22
N ASN A 72 11.37 -24.07 -27.93
CA ASN A 72 10.47 -24.86 -27.10
C ASN A 72 9.09 -24.47 -27.58
N HIS A 73 8.45 -25.35 -28.37
CA HIS A 73 7.07 -25.14 -28.82
C HIS A 73 6.15 -25.02 -27.61
N ASP A 74 6.13 -23.83 -27.03
CA ASP A 74 5.04 -23.37 -26.21
C ASP A 74 3.93 -23.07 -27.22
N HIS A 75 2.97 -23.98 -27.34
CA HIS A 75 1.86 -23.91 -28.30
C HIS A 75 1.00 -22.62 -28.18
N ASP A 76 1.28 -21.77 -27.21
CA ASP A 76 0.55 -20.53 -27.00
C ASP A 76 0.92 -19.41 -27.99
N MET A 77 2.13 -19.39 -28.54
CA MET A 77 2.57 -18.31 -29.43
C MET A 77 1.96 -18.40 -30.83
N GLU A 78 1.67 -19.58 -31.35
CA GLU A 78 1.02 -19.77 -32.66
C GLU A 78 -0.45 -19.31 -32.65
N TYR A 79 -1.14 -19.47 -31.53
CA TYR A 79 -2.56 -19.08 -31.38
C TYR A 79 -2.74 -17.56 -31.22
N LEU A 80 -1.73 -16.85 -30.76
CA LEU A 80 -1.77 -15.39 -30.54
C LEU A 80 -1.55 -14.56 -31.80
N HIS A 81 -0.97 -15.12 -32.87
CA HIS A 81 -0.64 -14.39 -34.10
C HIS A 81 -1.61 -14.60 -35.25
N GLY A 82 -2.74 -15.27 -35.04
CA GLY A 82 -3.89 -15.27 -35.95
C GLY A 82 -3.56 -15.58 -37.41
N HIS A 83 -2.99 -16.76 -37.72
CA HIS A 83 -2.89 -17.27 -39.09
C HIS A 83 -3.93 -18.34 -39.36
N SER A 84 -4.61 -18.16 -40.47
CA SER A 84 -5.71 -18.92 -41.03
C SER A 84 -5.40 -20.43 -41.19
N HIS A 85 -6.40 -21.24 -40.90
CA HIS A 85 -6.47 -22.69 -41.10
C HIS A 85 -5.97 -23.13 -42.45
N GLU A 86 -4.92 -23.96 -42.48
CA GLU A 86 -4.74 -25.01 -43.46
C GLU A 86 -4.56 -26.33 -42.70
N GLU A 87 -5.45 -27.28 -43.04
CA GLU A 87 -5.46 -28.61 -42.46
C GLU A 87 -4.17 -29.37 -42.87
N HIS A 88 -3.26 -29.60 -41.91
CA HIS A 88 -2.16 -30.54 -42.09
C HIS A 88 -2.42 -31.82 -41.32
N VAL A 89 -2.53 -32.90 -42.10
CA VAL A 89 -2.65 -34.29 -41.69
C VAL A 89 -1.46 -34.68 -40.79
N HIS A 90 -1.77 -35.12 -39.58
CA HIS A 90 -0.78 -35.66 -38.65
C HIS A 90 -0.13 -36.93 -39.18
N HIS A 91 1.15 -36.87 -39.44
CA HIS A 91 2.02 -38.05 -39.47
C HIS A 91 2.63 -38.24 -38.09
N ASP A 92 2.23 -39.33 -37.43
CA ASP A 92 2.86 -39.81 -36.20
C ASP A 92 4.34 -40.16 -36.45
N SER A 93 5.23 -39.26 -36.14
CA SER A 93 6.65 -39.56 -35.98
C SER A 93 7.00 -39.53 -34.50
N ILE A 94 7.19 -40.73 -33.95
CA ILE A 94 7.70 -40.97 -32.60
C ILE A 94 9.12 -40.41 -32.49
N HIS A 95 9.26 -39.16 -32.08
CA HIS A 95 10.54 -38.64 -31.59
C HIS A 95 10.64 -38.87 -30.09
N LYS A 96 11.32 -39.96 -29.71
CA LYS A 96 11.84 -40.20 -28.37
C LYS A 96 12.99 -39.21 -28.09
N ASN A 97 12.70 -38.00 -27.69
CA ASN A 97 13.57 -37.18 -26.87
C ASN A 97 12.68 -36.46 -25.87
N GLY A 98 12.41 -37.14 -24.75
CA GLY A 98 11.66 -36.56 -23.65
C GLY A 98 12.48 -35.43 -23.03
N HIS A 99 12.10 -34.20 -23.28
CA HIS A 99 12.45 -33.11 -22.35
C HIS A 99 11.66 -33.36 -21.07
N HIS A 100 12.26 -34.10 -20.15
CA HIS A 100 11.77 -34.18 -18.78
C HIS A 100 11.93 -32.78 -18.18
N GLY A 101 10.82 -32.17 -17.77
CA GLY A 101 10.85 -30.89 -17.07
C GLY A 101 11.85 -30.94 -15.91
N ARG A 102 12.57 -29.83 -15.65
CA ARG A 102 13.55 -29.75 -14.56
C ARG A 102 12.87 -29.83 -13.20
N ASN A 103 13.51 -30.48 -12.24
CA ASN A 103 13.05 -30.48 -10.85
C ASN A 103 13.74 -29.38 -10.04
N LEU A 104 13.21 -29.10 -8.83
CA LEU A 104 13.73 -28.06 -7.95
C LEU A 104 15.23 -28.23 -7.61
N GLN A 105 15.73 -29.48 -7.51
CA GLN A 105 17.14 -29.72 -7.21
C GLN A 105 18.04 -29.35 -8.38
N GLU A 106 17.64 -29.62 -9.61
CA GLU A 106 18.37 -29.24 -10.81
C GLU A 106 18.43 -27.73 -10.97
N ILE A 107 17.31 -27.03 -10.78
CA ILE A 107 17.25 -25.56 -10.82
C ILE A 107 18.12 -24.96 -9.71
N THR A 108 18.08 -25.54 -8.50
CA THR A 108 18.95 -25.09 -7.39
C THR A 108 20.44 -25.19 -7.76
N ARG A 109 20.87 -26.29 -8.41
CA ARG A 109 22.26 -26.44 -8.86
C ARG A 109 22.64 -25.42 -9.93
N ILE A 110 21.74 -25.15 -10.87
CA ILE A 110 21.94 -24.13 -11.92
C ILE A 110 22.16 -22.75 -11.29
N LEU A 111 21.28 -22.33 -10.40
CA LEU A 111 21.39 -21.02 -9.75
C LEU A 111 22.62 -20.89 -8.86
N GLN A 112 22.99 -21.97 -8.14
CA GLN A 112 24.18 -22.00 -7.28
C GLN A 112 25.50 -21.99 -8.05
N ALA A 113 25.50 -22.44 -9.30
CA ALA A 113 26.69 -22.44 -10.14
C ALA A 113 26.98 -21.06 -10.76
N GLY A 114 26.01 -20.14 -10.78
CA GLY A 114 26.17 -18.79 -11.29
C GLY A 114 26.79 -17.82 -10.28
N ASN A 115 27.15 -16.63 -10.77
CA ASN A 115 27.75 -15.56 -9.95
C ASN A 115 26.73 -14.62 -9.30
N MET A 116 25.59 -15.16 -8.88
CA MET A 116 24.55 -14.38 -8.18
C MET A 116 25.03 -13.95 -6.78
N SER A 117 24.59 -12.79 -6.33
CA SER A 117 24.81 -12.38 -4.93
C SER A 117 24.07 -13.34 -3.97
N PRO A 118 24.50 -13.44 -2.71
CA PRO A 118 23.80 -14.29 -1.73
C PRO A 118 22.32 -13.96 -1.59
N TYR A 119 21.95 -12.68 -1.64
CA TYR A 119 20.55 -12.24 -1.54
C TYR A 119 19.75 -12.62 -2.79
N ALA A 120 20.28 -12.33 -3.99
CA ALA A 120 19.60 -12.67 -5.23
C ALA A 120 19.39 -14.19 -5.36
N LEU A 121 20.39 -14.98 -4.98
CA LEU A 121 20.29 -16.45 -4.97
C LEU A 121 19.22 -16.93 -3.97
N GLU A 122 19.21 -16.42 -2.74
CA GLU A 122 18.22 -16.78 -1.74
C GLU A 122 16.81 -16.43 -2.20
N LEU A 123 16.62 -15.25 -2.78
CA LEU A 123 15.34 -14.79 -3.29
C LEU A 123 14.86 -15.65 -4.48
N ALA A 124 15.72 -15.93 -5.45
CA ALA A 124 15.38 -16.80 -6.57
C ALA A 124 14.97 -18.21 -6.09
N LEU A 125 15.73 -18.80 -5.17
CA LEU A 125 15.39 -20.09 -4.57
C LEU A 125 14.08 -20.06 -3.77
N LYS A 126 13.77 -18.94 -3.10
CA LYS A 126 12.48 -18.75 -2.42
C LYS A 126 11.32 -18.76 -3.43
N ILE A 127 11.45 -18.05 -4.56
CA ILE A 127 10.43 -18.01 -5.61
C ILE A 127 10.19 -19.40 -6.18
N PHE A 128 11.26 -20.16 -6.48
CA PHE A 128 11.13 -21.53 -6.98
C PHE A 128 10.52 -22.51 -5.97
N ARG A 129 10.75 -22.32 -4.67
CA ARG A 129 10.06 -23.13 -3.64
C ARG A 129 8.56 -22.84 -3.62
N ILE A 130 8.16 -21.58 -3.73
CA ILE A 130 6.74 -21.19 -3.82
C ILE A 130 6.07 -21.87 -5.02
N LEU A 131 6.73 -21.86 -6.16
CA LEU A 131 6.24 -22.54 -7.36
C LEU A 131 6.17 -24.07 -7.19
N ALA A 132 7.19 -24.69 -6.60
CA ALA A 132 7.20 -26.13 -6.36
C ALA A 132 6.12 -26.57 -5.37
N GLU A 133 5.86 -25.78 -4.34
CA GLU A 133 4.75 -26.01 -3.40
C GLU A 133 3.39 -25.93 -4.10
N ALA A 134 3.20 -24.92 -4.96
CA ALA A 134 1.96 -24.74 -5.71
C ALA A 134 1.73 -25.90 -6.71
N GLU A 135 2.73 -26.24 -7.51
CA GLU A 135 2.67 -27.35 -8.45
C GLU A 135 2.47 -28.70 -7.73
N GLY A 136 3.16 -28.90 -6.60
CA GLY A 136 2.97 -30.07 -5.74
C GLY A 136 1.54 -30.21 -5.26
N SER A 137 0.94 -29.12 -4.82
CA SER A 137 -0.45 -29.05 -4.37
C SER A 137 -1.43 -29.37 -5.51
N VAL A 138 -1.21 -28.79 -6.70
CA VAL A 138 -2.08 -28.97 -7.87
C VAL A 138 -2.01 -30.42 -8.39
N HIS A 139 -0.81 -31.00 -8.41
CA HIS A 139 -0.59 -32.37 -8.94
C HIS A 139 -0.72 -33.47 -7.87
N GLY A 140 -0.95 -33.12 -6.61
CA GLY A 140 -1.03 -34.09 -5.51
C GLY A 140 0.29 -34.85 -5.28
N LYS A 141 1.43 -34.18 -5.54
CA LYS A 141 2.77 -34.78 -5.42
C LYS A 141 3.59 -34.02 -4.35
N PRO A 142 4.51 -34.72 -3.67
CA PRO A 142 5.51 -34.04 -2.82
C PRO A 142 6.36 -33.09 -3.66
N MET A 143 6.76 -31.94 -3.08
CA MET A 143 7.52 -30.88 -3.75
C MET A 143 8.83 -31.35 -4.40
N ASP A 144 9.49 -32.35 -3.83
CA ASP A 144 10.73 -32.96 -4.34
C ASP A 144 10.53 -33.87 -5.57
N GLN A 145 9.29 -34.28 -5.84
CA GLN A 145 8.89 -35.09 -6.99
C GLN A 145 8.19 -34.29 -8.09
N VAL A 146 8.10 -32.99 -7.93
CA VAL A 146 7.54 -32.09 -8.95
C VAL A 146 8.56 -31.91 -10.07
N HIS A 147 8.11 -32.10 -11.29
CA HIS A 147 8.80 -31.67 -12.50
C HIS A 147 8.04 -30.45 -13.04
N PHE A 148 8.72 -29.35 -13.17
CA PHE A 148 8.14 -28.14 -13.73
C PHE A 148 7.96 -28.33 -15.24
N HIS A 149 6.73 -28.29 -15.71
CA HIS A 149 6.43 -28.43 -17.13
C HIS A 149 6.61 -27.12 -17.88
N GLU A 150 6.12 -26.01 -17.35
CA GLU A 150 6.22 -24.67 -17.92
C GLU A 150 7.30 -23.83 -17.20
N VAL A 151 7.26 -23.78 -15.88
CA VAL A 151 8.16 -22.93 -15.05
C VAL A 151 9.60 -23.48 -14.97
N GLY A 152 9.85 -24.72 -15.41
CA GLY A 152 11.19 -25.31 -15.54
C GLY A 152 11.89 -25.01 -16.87
N ALA A 153 11.23 -24.32 -17.78
CA ALA A 153 11.80 -23.84 -19.02
C ALA A 153 12.88 -22.77 -18.79
N VAL A 154 13.77 -22.59 -19.75
CA VAL A 154 14.93 -21.70 -19.59
C VAL A 154 14.51 -20.24 -19.38
N ASP A 155 13.50 -19.78 -20.11
CA ASP A 155 12.93 -18.43 -20.00
C ASP A 155 12.42 -18.11 -18.59
N SER A 156 11.65 -19.02 -17.98
CA SER A 156 11.16 -18.84 -16.61
C SER A 156 12.30 -18.84 -15.57
N ILE A 157 13.34 -19.65 -15.76
CA ILE A 157 14.52 -19.64 -14.89
C ILE A 157 15.24 -18.30 -14.99
N ILE A 158 15.42 -17.80 -16.20
CA ILE A 158 16.06 -16.51 -16.45
C ILE A 158 15.21 -15.36 -15.88
N ASP A 159 13.90 -15.34 -16.08
CA ASP A 159 12.99 -14.32 -15.53
C ASP A 159 13.07 -14.23 -14.02
N ILE A 160 13.03 -15.37 -13.33
CA ILE A 160 13.10 -15.42 -11.86
C ILE A 160 14.48 -14.98 -11.35
N ALA A 161 15.55 -15.46 -11.98
CA ALA A 161 16.91 -15.04 -11.63
C ALA A 161 17.09 -13.54 -11.88
N ALA A 162 16.63 -13.05 -13.02
CA ALA A 162 16.69 -11.63 -13.40
C ALA A 162 15.93 -10.73 -12.42
N ALA A 163 14.70 -11.10 -12.03
CA ALA A 163 13.93 -10.35 -11.06
C ALA A 163 14.67 -10.26 -9.70
N ALA A 164 15.26 -11.36 -9.25
CA ALA A 164 16.01 -11.40 -8.00
C ALA A 164 17.31 -10.55 -8.06
N ILE A 165 18.03 -10.59 -9.18
CA ILE A 165 19.23 -9.77 -9.42
C ILE A 165 18.86 -8.28 -9.45
N CYS A 166 17.83 -7.88 -10.20
CA CYS A 166 17.38 -6.50 -10.27
C CYS A 166 16.93 -5.94 -8.91
N LEU A 167 16.23 -6.72 -8.10
CA LEU A 167 15.82 -6.32 -6.75
C LEU A 167 17.01 -6.12 -5.81
N ASP A 168 18.04 -6.96 -5.94
CA ASP A 168 19.27 -6.80 -5.18
C ASP A 168 20.07 -5.58 -5.61
N ASP A 169 20.21 -5.36 -6.89
CA ASP A 169 20.87 -4.19 -7.49
C ASP A 169 20.26 -2.88 -7.00
N LEU A 170 18.94 -2.80 -7.02
CA LEU A 170 18.18 -1.67 -6.50
C LEU A 170 18.22 -1.55 -4.96
N GLN A 171 18.77 -2.54 -4.25
CA GLN A 171 18.77 -2.63 -2.78
C GLN A 171 17.36 -2.57 -2.18
N VAL A 172 16.38 -3.17 -2.86
CA VAL A 172 14.99 -3.21 -2.42
C VAL A 172 14.80 -4.32 -1.39
N ARG A 173 14.18 -3.95 -0.26
CA ARG A 173 13.87 -4.89 0.83
C ARG A 173 12.46 -4.69 1.39
N ASP A 174 11.77 -3.63 0.95
CA ASP A 174 10.43 -3.28 1.40
C ASP A 174 9.54 -3.05 0.16
N VAL A 175 8.56 -3.92 -0.05
CA VAL A 175 7.69 -3.93 -1.22
C VAL A 175 6.24 -3.97 -0.80
N VAL A 176 5.48 -2.98 -1.28
CA VAL A 176 4.03 -2.87 -1.06
C VAL A 176 3.30 -3.41 -2.28
N ILE A 177 2.46 -4.41 -2.09
CA ILE A 177 1.55 -4.95 -3.11
C ILE A 177 0.16 -5.06 -2.48
N PRO A 178 -0.71 -4.06 -2.63
CA PRO A 178 -2.03 -4.04 -1.99
C PRO A 178 -2.99 -5.06 -2.60
N VAL A 179 -2.95 -5.20 -3.92
CA VAL A 179 -3.83 -6.07 -4.70
C VAL A 179 -3.15 -6.43 -6.01
N VAL A 180 -3.43 -7.63 -6.50
CA VAL A 180 -3.01 -8.09 -7.83
C VAL A 180 -4.27 -8.31 -8.68
N ASN A 181 -4.37 -7.61 -9.80
CA ASN A 181 -5.50 -7.76 -10.70
C ASN A 181 -5.31 -8.96 -11.62
N GLU A 182 -6.29 -9.84 -11.62
CA GLU A 182 -6.33 -11.02 -12.48
C GLU A 182 -7.48 -10.92 -13.47
N GLY A 183 -7.35 -11.57 -14.62
CA GLY A 183 -8.43 -11.68 -15.60
C GLY A 183 -9.42 -12.79 -15.28
N GLN A 184 -10.22 -13.14 -16.28
CA GLN A 184 -11.22 -14.21 -16.20
C GLN A 184 -11.30 -15.00 -17.50
N GLY A 185 -12.05 -16.11 -17.45
CA GLY A 185 -12.23 -16.98 -18.60
C GLY A 185 -11.36 -18.22 -18.51
N GLN A 186 -10.74 -18.60 -19.62
CA GLN A 186 -9.95 -19.83 -19.74
C GLN A 186 -8.70 -19.56 -20.57
N ILE A 187 -7.62 -20.29 -20.26
CA ILE A 187 -6.38 -20.27 -21.02
C ILE A 187 -6.01 -21.71 -21.44
N ARG A 188 -5.43 -21.84 -22.62
CA ARG A 188 -4.88 -23.12 -23.08
C ARG A 188 -3.41 -23.20 -22.68
N CYS A 189 -3.04 -24.28 -22.00
CA CYS A 189 -1.67 -24.59 -21.59
C CYS A 189 -1.35 -26.07 -21.84
N GLN A 190 -0.19 -26.55 -21.43
CA GLN A 190 0.19 -27.98 -21.59
C GLN A 190 -0.80 -28.96 -20.94
N HIS A 191 -1.54 -28.53 -19.90
CA HIS A 191 -2.59 -29.31 -19.23
C HIS A 191 -3.96 -29.21 -19.92
N GLY A 192 -4.05 -28.57 -21.09
CA GLY A 192 -5.29 -28.32 -21.80
C GLY A 192 -5.89 -26.97 -21.47
N LEU A 193 -7.22 -26.86 -21.48
CA LEU A 193 -7.95 -25.63 -21.23
C LEU A 193 -8.22 -25.50 -19.73
N LEU A 194 -7.61 -24.51 -19.07
CA LEU A 194 -7.73 -24.26 -17.63
C LEU A 194 -8.50 -22.97 -17.35
N PRO A 195 -9.24 -22.91 -16.24
CA PRO A 195 -9.89 -21.66 -15.79
C PRO A 195 -8.86 -20.67 -15.25
N ILE A 196 -9.18 -19.38 -15.37
CA ILE A 196 -8.41 -18.26 -14.81
C ILE A 196 -9.10 -17.79 -13.52
N PRO A 197 -8.34 -17.61 -12.41
CA PRO A 197 -6.90 -17.84 -12.20
C PRO A 197 -6.52 -19.31 -12.39
N VAL A 198 -5.38 -19.57 -13.04
CA VAL A 198 -4.90 -20.95 -13.21
C VAL A 198 -4.63 -21.62 -11.86
N PRO A 199 -4.73 -22.98 -11.75
CA PRO A 199 -4.61 -23.68 -10.47
C PRO A 199 -3.36 -23.33 -9.67
N ALA A 200 -2.20 -23.18 -10.31
CA ALA A 200 -0.94 -22.83 -9.64
C ALA A 200 -1.01 -21.40 -9.05
N THR A 201 -1.50 -20.42 -9.81
CA THR A 201 -1.71 -19.03 -9.32
C THR A 201 -2.69 -19.01 -8.16
N SER A 202 -3.80 -19.76 -8.23
CA SER A 202 -4.78 -19.89 -7.15
C SER A 202 -4.19 -20.51 -5.89
N SER A 203 -3.35 -21.53 -6.03
CA SER A 203 -2.65 -22.20 -4.93
C SER A 203 -1.67 -21.25 -4.24
N ILE A 204 -0.90 -20.46 -5.00
CA ILE A 204 0.01 -19.45 -4.46
C ILE A 204 -0.78 -18.37 -3.71
N ALA A 205 -1.85 -17.84 -4.33
CA ALA A 205 -2.67 -16.80 -3.71
C ALA A 205 -3.28 -17.26 -2.38
N GLN A 206 -3.74 -18.52 -2.31
CA GLN A 206 -4.26 -19.11 -1.09
C GLN A 206 -3.18 -19.27 -0.01
N ALA A 207 -2.04 -19.88 -0.35
CA ALA A 207 -0.99 -20.19 0.61
C ALA A 207 -0.32 -18.94 1.19
N TYR A 208 -0.13 -17.91 0.37
CA TYR A 208 0.59 -16.68 0.73
C TYR A 208 -0.34 -15.49 0.97
N GLN A 209 -1.66 -15.71 0.99
CA GLN A 209 -2.69 -14.68 1.20
C GLN A 209 -2.48 -13.46 0.28
N LEU A 210 -2.19 -13.74 -0.99
CA LEU A 210 -2.04 -12.69 -1.99
C LEU A 210 -3.43 -12.18 -2.40
N PRO A 211 -3.76 -10.91 -2.18
CA PRO A 211 -5.08 -10.39 -2.49
C PRO A 211 -5.27 -10.27 -4.01
N LEU A 212 -6.17 -11.08 -4.56
CA LEU A 212 -6.55 -11.02 -5.96
C LEU A 212 -7.83 -10.23 -6.15
N HIS A 213 -7.86 -9.41 -7.21
CA HIS A 213 -9.07 -8.77 -7.72
C HIS A 213 -9.34 -9.28 -9.14
N ILE A 214 -10.47 -9.99 -9.31
CA ILE A 214 -10.87 -10.51 -10.63
C ILE A 214 -11.50 -9.38 -11.45
N THR A 215 -10.88 -9.08 -12.58
CA THR A 215 -11.34 -8.05 -13.52
C THR A 215 -12.27 -8.63 -14.59
N HIS A 216 -12.78 -7.77 -15.47
CA HIS A 216 -13.58 -8.22 -16.63
C HIS A 216 -12.73 -8.57 -17.87
N VAL A 217 -11.40 -8.50 -17.76
CA VAL A 217 -10.47 -8.80 -18.86
C VAL A 217 -10.49 -10.31 -19.14
N GLN A 218 -10.67 -10.67 -20.42
CA GLN A 218 -10.62 -12.07 -20.85
C GLN A 218 -9.16 -12.44 -21.11
N GLY A 219 -8.58 -13.28 -20.25
CA GLY A 219 -7.19 -13.73 -20.35
C GLY A 219 -6.49 -13.74 -19.00
N GLU A 220 -5.33 -14.41 -18.96
CA GLU A 220 -4.47 -14.53 -17.77
C GLU A 220 -3.60 -13.27 -17.64
N LEU A 221 -3.86 -12.48 -16.59
CA LEU A 221 -3.05 -11.32 -16.25
C LEU A 221 -1.95 -11.65 -15.24
N VAL A 222 -2.14 -12.69 -14.46
CA VAL A 222 -1.22 -13.11 -13.39
C VAL A 222 -0.69 -14.50 -13.69
N THR A 223 0.54 -14.58 -14.19
CA THR A 223 1.18 -15.88 -14.43
C THR A 223 1.60 -16.53 -13.09
N PRO A 224 1.75 -17.86 -13.01
CA PRO A 224 2.29 -18.53 -11.83
C PRO A 224 3.64 -17.95 -11.38
N THR A 225 4.53 -17.63 -12.33
CA THR A 225 5.82 -16.96 -12.06
C THR A 225 5.62 -15.58 -11.43
N GLY A 226 4.73 -14.77 -12.00
CA GLY A 226 4.41 -13.43 -11.46
C GLY A 226 3.80 -13.50 -10.05
N ALA A 227 2.87 -14.43 -9.83
CA ALA A 227 2.29 -14.67 -8.50
C ALA A 227 3.34 -15.10 -7.46
N ALA A 228 4.27 -15.99 -7.85
CA ALA A 228 5.34 -16.44 -6.97
C ALA A 228 6.33 -15.31 -6.63
N ILE A 229 6.69 -14.48 -7.62
CA ILE A 229 7.51 -13.28 -7.38
C ILE A 229 6.78 -12.36 -6.40
N ALA A 230 5.51 -12.00 -6.68
CA ALA A 230 4.73 -11.13 -5.79
C ALA A 230 4.65 -11.68 -4.36
N ALA A 231 4.37 -12.98 -4.19
CA ALA A 231 4.31 -13.64 -2.90
C ALA A 231 5.66 -13.64 -2.16
N ALA A 232 6.77 -13.80 -2.90
CA ALA A 232 8.12 -13.84 -2.32
C ALA A 232 8.60 -12.47 -1.82
N ILE A 233 8.27 -11.39 -2.54
CA ILE A 233 8.82 -10.05 -2.29
C ILE A 233 7.90 -9.15 -1.47
N ARG A 234 6.59 -9.42 -1.41
CA ARG A 234 5.62 -8.60 -0.68
C ARG A 234 5.94 -8.58 0.81
N THR A 235 6.19 -7.39 1.34
CA THR A 235 6.41 -7.15 2.77
C THR A 235 5.24 -6.42 3.41
N ARG A 236 4.43 -5.72 2.59
CA ARG A 236 3.26 -4.94 3.04
C ARG A 236 2.08 -5.14 2.09
N ASP A 237 0.88 -5.12 2.66
CA ASP A 237 -0.41 -5.25 1.96
C ASP A 237 -1.17 -3.92 1.85
N THR A 238 -0.69 -2.87 2.50
CA THR A 238 -1.33 -1.55 2.51
C THR A 238 -0.34 -0.46 2.13
N LEU A 239 -0.79 0.46 1.27
CA LEU A 239 -0.04 1.66 0.96
C LEU A 239 -0.07 2.63 2.15
N PRO A 240 1.01 3.40 2.37
CA PRO A 240 0.96 4.54 3.25
C PRO A 240 -0.14 5.51 2.82
N GLU A 241 -0.80 6.15 3.77
CA GLU A 241 -1.88 7.12 3.49
C GLU A 241 -1.41 8.25 2.55
N GLN A 242 -0.16 8.67 2.71
CA GLN A 242 0.51 9.63 1.84
C GLN A 242 1.92 9.16 1.52
N PHE A 243 2.32 9.33 0.28
CA PHE A 243 3.69 9.05 -0.17
C PHE A 243 4.06 9.92 -1.38
N ILE A 244 5.35 10.09 -1.57
CA ILE A 244 5.91 10.79 -2.72
C ILE A 244 6.54 9.76 -3.65
N ILE A 245 6.17 9.77 -4.93
CA ILE A 245 6.82 8.96 -5.95
C ILE A 245 8.13 9.64 -6.34
N LYS A 246 9.25 8.97 -6.11
CA LYS A 246 10.59 9.49 -6.44
C LYS A 246 11.04 9.06 -7.83
N ARG A 247 10.68 7.87 -8.23
CA ARG A 247 10.97 7.29 -9.54
C ARG A 247 9.92 6.25 -9.88
N MET A 248 9.67 6.05 -11.16
CA MET A 248 8.76 5.02 -11.66
C MET A 248 9.45 4.29 -12.82
N GLY A 249 9.30 2.98 -12.85
CA GLY A 249 9.64 2.11 -13.96
C GLY A 249 8.41 1.37 -14.46
N MET A 250 8.33 1.15 -15.77
CA MET A 250 7.21 0.50 -16.45
C MET A 250 7.69 -0.69 -17.27
N GLY A 251 7.18 -1.88 -16.98
CA GLY A 251 7.46 -3.10 -17.73
C GLY A 251 6.25 -3.54 -18.55
N GLY A 252 6.45 -3.78 -19.84
CA GLY A 252 5.42 -4.22 -20.77
C GLY A 252 5.25 -5.75 -20.78
N GLY A 253 3.99 -6.22 -20.73
CA GLY A 253 3.66 -7.63 -20.95
C GLY A 253 3.61 -7.99 -22.44
N LYS A 254 3.80 -9.26 -22.77
CA LYS A 254 3.80 -9.74 -24.15
C LYS A 254 2.39 -9.82 -24.77
N ARG A 255 1.40 -10.18 -23.95
CA ARG A 255 0.03 -10.46 -24.42
C ARG A 255 -0.77 -9.16 -24.58
N ASP A 256 -1.70 -9.17 -25.54
CA ASP A 256 -2.64 -8.06 -25.75
C ASP A 256 -4.07 -8.52 -25.42
N TYR A 257 -4.59 -7.99 -24.33
CA TYR A 257 -5.95 -8.25 -23.88
C TYR A 257 -6.85 -7.01 -23.98
N GLY A 258 -6.49 -6.05 -24.84
CA GLY A 258 -7.21 -4.80 -24.98
C GLY A 258 -7.02 -3.83 -23.80
N ILE A 259 -6.05 -4.08 -22.96
CA ILE A 259 -5.58 -3.20 -21.87
C ILE A 259 -4.10 -2.86 -22.09
N ALA A 260 -3.59 -1.88 -21.36
CA ALA A 260 -2.21 -1.43 -21.54
C ALA A 260 -1.16 -2.54 -21.29
N GLY A 261 -1.45 -3.53 -20.44
CA GLY A 261 -0.56 -4.65 -20.13
C GLY A 261 0.78 -4.15 -19.54
N ILE A 262 0.73 -3.26 -18.56
CA ILE A 262 1.91 -2.59 -17.98
C ILE A 262 1.95 -2.85 -16.48
N LEU A 263 3.09 -3.34 -15.98
CA LEU A 263 3.42 -3.36 -14.57
C LEU A 263 4.21 -2.12 -14.20
N ARG A 264 3.82 -1.42 -13.13
CA ARG A 264 4.53 -0.24 -12.66
C ARG A 264 5.24 -0.50 -11.35
N ALA A 265 6.54 -0.26 -11.31
CA ALA A 265 7.34 -0.26 -10.09
C ALA A 265 7.64 1.19 -9.70
N MET A 266 7.15 1.63 -8.55
CA MET A 266 7.30 3.01 -8.09
C MET A 266 8.13 3.07 -6.82
N TRP A 267 9.22 3.81 -6.87
CA TRP A 267 9.99 4.14 -5.68
C TRP A 267 9.25 5.19 -4.89
N ILE A 268 8.75 4.81 -3.71
CA ILE A 268 7.98 5.69 -2.86
C ILE A 268 8.73 6.05 -1.58
N GLN A 269 8.52 7.26 -1.12
CA GLN A 269 9.01 7.77 0.15
C GLN A 269 7.82 8.25 0.97
N VAL A 270 7.69 7.75 2.19
CA VAL A 270 6.76 8.30 3.17
C VAL A 270 7.35 9.62 3.65
N PRO A 271 6.61 10.73 3.61
CA PRO A 271 7.07 11.98 4.21
C PRO A 271 7.46 11.74 5.66
N GLU A 272 8.60 12.24 6.09
CA GLU A 272 8.96 12.20 7.51
C GLU A 272 7.96 13.07 8.27
N GLU A 273 7.20 12.47 9.20
CA GLU A 273 6.54 13.23 10.23
C GLU A 273 7.65 13.97 11.00
N ASN A 274 7.60 15.30 11.01
CA ASN A 274 8.58 16.15 11.69
C ASN A 274 8.75 15.69 13.13
N LYS A 275 9.81 14.94 13.39
CA LYS A 275 10.33 14.77 14.75
C LYS A 275 10.97 16.08 15.14
N ASN A 276 10.40 16.74 16.13
CA ASN A 276 10.88 17.90 16.89
C ASN A 276 12.17 18.56 16.38
N PRO A 277 12.16 19.85 16.06
CA PRO A 277 13.38 20.62 15.74
C PRO A 277 14.06 21.09 17.04
N GLU A 278 14.67 20.18 17.79
CA GLU A 278 15.73 20.55 18.74
C GLU A 278 17.05 19.93 18.23
N SER A 279 17.73 20.69 17.42
CA SER A 279 19.16 20.69 17.09
C SER A 279 19.44 20.87 15.59
N LEU A 280 19.38 22.09 15.11
CA LEU A 280 20.19 22.50 13.96
C LEU A 280 20.67 23.93 14.19
N GLY A 281 21.95 24.05 14.49
CA GLY A 281 22.70 25.29 14.39
C GLY A 281 22.87 25.70 12.93
N GLU A 282 22.69 26.95 12.72
CA GLU A 282 23.14 27.86 11.68
C GLU A 282 23.85 27.29 10.43
N THR A 283 23.31 27.47 9.25
CA THR A 283 23.73 28.33 8.14
C THR A 283 23.00 27.99 6.83
N GLY A 284 22.45 29.00 6.15
CA GLY A 284 22.36 29.06 4.70
C GLY A 284 20.97 28.94 4.05
N GLU A 285 20.38 30.08 3.79
CA GLU A 285 19.45 30.47 2.70
C GLU A 285 18.25 29.56 2.39
N THR A 286 17.11 29.97 2.90
CA THR A 286 15.77 29.42 2.68
C THR A 286 15.10 30.04 1.45
N ARG A 287 14.68 29.19 0.51
CA ARG A 287 13.52 29.50 -0.34
C ARG A 287 12.27 29.04 0.39
N GLU A 288 11.44 29.99 0.77
CA GLU A 288 10.14 29.76 1.41
C GLU A 288 9.20 29.07 0.43
N ALA A 289 8.79 27.83 0.79
CA ALA A 289 7.59 27.19 0.25
C ALA A 289 6.44 27.43 1.23
N PRO A 290 5.18 27.60 0.79
CA PRO A 290 4.08 28.03 1.65
C PRO A 290 3.77 27.00 2.74
N ASP A 291 3.74 27.52 3.92
CA ASP A 291 3.29 27.15 5.25
C ASP A 291 2.33 25.92 5.33
N ASP A 292 2.89 24.73 5.50
CA ASP A 292 2.17 23.53 5.92
C ASP A 292 2.33 23.38 7.46
N LYS A 293 1.72 24.32 8.20
CA LYS A 293 1.61 24.21 9.66
C LYS A 293 0.81 22.97 10.00
N GLU A 294 1.46 22.06 10.76
CA GLU A 294 0.93 20.91 11.47
C GLU A 294 -0.54 20.56 11.16
N ARG A 295 -0.76 19.60 10.28
CA ARG A 295 -2.08 18.99 10.15
C ARG A 295 -2.39 18.23 11.43
N ASP A 296 -3.15 18.92 12.31
CA ASP A 296 -3.66 18.31 13.52
C ASP A 296 -4.76 17.31 13.15
N GLN A 297 -4.42 16.02 13.15
CA GLN A 297 -5.37 14.93 12.88
C GLN A 297 -6.01 14.46 14.18
N VAL A 298 -7.33 14.37 14.15
CA VAL A 298 -8.13 13.88 15.26
C VAL A 298 -9.15 12.85 14.78
N MET A 299 -9.64 12.04 15.70
CA MET A 299 -10.66 11.03 15.44
C MET A 299 -12.02 11.57 15.84
N VAL A 300 -13.02 11.43 14.97
CA VAL A 300 -14.44 11.60 15.32
C VAL A 300 -15.07 10.23 15.48
N LEU A 301 -15.71 10.00 16.63
CA LEU A 301 -16.54 8.83 16.87
C LEU A 301 -18.01 9.27 16.92
N GLU A 302 -18.90 8.50 16.30
CA GLU A 302 -20.33 8.79 16.31
C GLU A 302 -21.15 7.55 16.60
N SER A 303 -22.18 7.70 17.44
CA SER A 303 -23.22 6.68 17.69
C SER A 303 -24.58 7.32 17.74
N ASN A 304 -25.61 6.58 17.28
CA ASN A 304 -27.00 7.01 17.36
C ASN A 304 -27.68 6.28 18.50
N LEU A 305 -28.36 7.01 19.40
CA LEU A 305 -28.96 6.53 20.64
C LEU A 305 -30.44 6.92 20.66
N ASP A 306 -31.34 5.92 20.58
CA ASP A 306 -32.79 6.12 20.53
C ASP A 306 -33.54 5.73 21.84
N ASP A 307 -32.78 5.22 22.82
CA ASP A 307 -33.32 4.70 24.08
C ASP A 307 -32.49 5.07 25.33
N CYS A 308 -31.62 6.09 25.24
CA CYS A 308 -30.89 6.63 26.38
C CYS A 308 -31.65 7.78 27.07
N THR A 309 -31.63 7.81 28.41
CA THR A 309 -32.18 8.94 29.19
C THR A 309 -31.27 10.16 29.13
N GLY A 310 -31.83 11.36 29.35
CA GLY A 310 -31.04 12.59 29.42
C GLY A 310 -29.98 12.57 30.51
N GLU A 311 -30.28 11.93 31.66
CA GLU A 311 -29.33 11.74 32.77
C GLU A 311 -28.14 10.87 32.36
N THR A 312 -28.40 9.75 31.66
CA THR A 312 -27.33 8.89 31.11
C THR A 312 -26.46 9.67 30.12
N LEU A 313 -27.09 10.42 29.23
CA LEU A 313 -26.35 11.23 28.25
C LEU A 313 -25.48 12.32 28.92
N GLY A 314 -26.00 12.98 29.98
CA GLY A 314 -25.21 13.95 30.77
C GLY A 314 -24.00 13.32 31.44
N PHE A 315 -24.21 12.19 32.13
CA PHE A 315 -23.15 11.42 32.76
C PHE A 315 -22.06 10.99 31.78
N VAL A 316 -22.45 10.42 30.63
CA VAL A 316 -21.49 9.96 29.61
C VAL A 316 -20.66 11.10 29.03
N MET A 317 -21.26 12.29 28.84
CA MET A 317 -20.51 13.45 28.37
C MET A 317 -19.42 13.82 29.37
N GLU A 318 -19.71 13.84 30.67
CA GLU A 318 -18.72 14.15 31.71
C GLU A 318 -17.59 13.10 31.74
N GLU A 319 -17.91 11.81 31.70
CA GLU A 319 -16.93 10.73 31.71
C GLU A 319 -16.01 10.77 30.48
N LEU A 320 -16.56 11.06 29.29
CA LEU A 320 -15.77 11.18 28.06
C LEU A 320 -14.81 12.37 28.12
N LEU A 321 -15.27 13.53 28.61
CA LEU A 321 -14.41 14.71 28.80
C LEU A 321 -13.30 14.47 29.83
N GLN A 322 -13.63 13.80 30.95
CA GLN A 322 -12.64 13.44 31.97
C GLN A 322 -11.62 12.43 31.46
N ALA A 323 -12.02 11.53 30.57
CA ALA A 323 -11.13 10.55 29.91
C ALA A 323 -10.25 11.15 28.81
N GLY A 324 -10.38 12.45 28.53
CA GLY A 324 -9.52 13.18 27.58
C GLY A 324 -10.11 13.37 26.20
N ALA A 325 -11.42 13.23 26.03
CA ALA A 325 -12.08 13.70 24.81
C ALA A 325 -11.79 15.20 24.60
N LEU A 326 -11.48 15.57 23.37
CA LEU A 326 -11.22 16.96 23.00
C LEU A 326 -12.51 17.79 22.92
N ASP A 327 -13.59 17.13 22.54
CA ASP A 327 -14.94 17.68 22.50
C ASP A 327 -15.98 16.56 22.51
N VAL A 328 -17.18 16.83 23.06
CA VAL A 328 -18.31 15.90 23.08
C VAL A 328 -19.59 16.71 22.88
N TRP A 329 -20.44 16.27 21.94
CA TRP A 329 -21.73 16.94 21.72
C TRP A 329 -22.81 15.98 21.32
N TYR A 330 -24.07 16.38 21.52
CA TYR A 330 -25.27 15.68 21.10
C TYR A 330 -26.00 16.46 20.00
N GLN A 331 -26.48 15.75 18.98
CA GLN A 331 -27.32 16.31 17.95
C GLN A 331 -28.66 15.55 17.92
N PRO A 332 -29.82 16.24 18.06
CA PRO A 332 -31.12 15.57 17.87
C PRO A 332 -31.28 15.05 16.45
N ILE A 333 -31.76 13.81 16.32
CA ILE A 333 -32.01 13.15 15.05
C ILE A 333 -33.31 12.35 15.11
N TYR A 334 -33.84 11.97 13.96
CA TYR A 334 -34.89 10.96 13.84
C TYR A 334 -34.33 9.71 13.19
N MET A 335 -34.59 8.55 13.80
CA MET A 335 -34.18 7.24 13.30
C MET A 335 -35.33 6.52 12.60
N LYS A 336 -35.06 5.30 12.08
CA LYS A 336 -36.08 4.41 11.48
C LYS A 336 -37.29 4.29 12.42
N LYS A 337 -38.48 4.08 11.86
CA LYS A 337 -39.76 4.07 12.57
C LYS A 337 -40.10 5.42 13.26
N ASN A 338 -39.54 6.51 12.76
CA ASN A 338 -39.77 7.89 13.24
C ASN A 338 -39.51 8.08 14.74
N ARG A 339 -38.48 7.41 15.27
CA ARG A 339 -38.08 7.53 16.69
C ARG A 339 -37.19 8.74 16.90
N PRO A 340 -37.53 9.66 17.84
CA PRO A 340 -36.59 10.68 18.29
C PRO A 340 -35.36 10.04 18.92
N ALA A 341 -34.17 10.56 18.61
CA ALA A 341 -32.92 10.02 19.06
C ALA A 341 -31.85 11.12 19.16
N TYR A 342 -30.71 10.76 19.71
CA TYR A 342 -29.53 11.64 19.73
C TYR A 342 -28.36 10.98 19.02
N LYS A 343 -27.67 11.75 18.20
CA LYS A 343 -26.36 11.38 17.71
C LYS A 343 -25.32 11.90 18.70
N LEU A 344 -24.65 11.01 19.40
CA LEU A 344 -23.45 11.30 20.18
C LEU A 344 -22.28 11.44 19.21
N SER A 345 -21.53 12.54 19.31
CA SER A 345 -20.29 12.77 18.59
C SER A 345 -19.17 13.08 19.57
N ILE A 346 -18.01 12.47 19.38
CA ILE A 346 -16.84 12.60 20.26
C ILE A 346 -15.65 12.94 19.39
N LEU A 347 -14.92 13.98 19.73
CA LEU A 347 -13.64 14.32 19.14
C LEU A 347 -12.52 13.91 20.09
N CYS A 348 -11.57 13.10 19.64
CA CYS A 348 -10.46 12.66 20.48
C CYS A 348 -9.16 12.52 19.69
N LYS A 349 -8.04 12.31 20.39
CA LYS A 349 -6.78 11.92 19.73
C LYS A 349 -6.91 10.50 19.20
N ILE A 350 -6.19 10.19 18.11
CA ILE A 350 -6.24 8.87 17.45
C ILE A 350 -5.96 7.73 18.43
N GLN A 351 -4.98 7.90 19.31
CA GLN A 351 -4.57 6.92 20.32
C GLN A 351 -5.65 6.63 21.38
N ASP A 352 -6.54 7.59 21.65
CA ASP A 352 -7.54 7.51 22.72
C ASP A 352 -8.85 6.86 22.25
N ARG A 353 -8.97 6.52 20.96
CA ARG A 353 -10.16 5.94 20.34
C ARG A 353 -10.74 4.78 21.14
N LYS A 354 -9.91 3.77 21.45
CA LYS A 354 -10.37 2.56 22.16
C LYS A 354 -10.93 2.84 23.54
N SER A 355 -10.38 3.82 24.24
CA SER A 355 -10.86 4.25 25.55
C SER A 355 -12.23 4.90 25.43
N MET A 356 -12.43 5.76 24.41
CA MET A 356 -13.73 6.40 24.13
C MET A 356 -14.78 5.36 23.73
N GLU A 357 -14.46 4.42 22.84
CA GLU A 357 -15.36 3.32 22.47
C GLU A 357 -15.83 2.53 23.68
N LYS A 358 -14.90 2.19 24.59
CA LYS A 358 -15.22 1.44 25.81
C LYS A 358 -16.21 2.21 26.71
N LEU A 359 -16.01 3.51 26.92
CA LEU A 359 -16.92 4.31 27.74
C LEU A 359 -18.32 4.40 27.12
N VAL A 360 -18.41 4.59 25.81
CA VAL A 360 -19.72 4.60 25.11
C VAL A 360 -20.43 3.27 25.27
N PHE A 361 -19.76 2.13 25.02
CA PHE A 361 -20.40 0.81 25.14
C PHE A 361 -20.79 0.43 26.58
N VAL A 362 -20.03 0.90 27.58
CA VAL A 362 -20.30 0.60 28.97
C VAL A 362 -21.47 1.44 29.52
N HIS A 363 -21.54 2.70 29.11
CA HIS A 363 -22.45 3.69 29.76
C HIS A 363 -23.61 4.12 28.88
N THR A 364 -23.77 3.56 27.66
CA THR A 364 -24.91 3.84 26.80
C THR A 364 -25.53 2.54 26.26
N THR A 365 -26.66 2.68 25.57
CA THR A 365 -27.31 1.59 24.83
C THR A 365 -26.74 1.40 23.42
N ALA A 366 -25.62 2.04 23.09
CA ALA A 366 -24.98 1.92 21.78
C ALA A 366 -24.57 0.48 21.47
N ILE A 367 -24.96 -0.03 20.30
CA ILE A 367 -24.57 -1.34 19.78
C ILE A 367 -23.52 -1.22 18.65
N GLY A 368 -23.19 0.00 18.25
CA GLY A 368 -22.23 0.26 17.19
C GLY A 368 -21.76 1.72 17.22
N ILE A 369 -20.49 1.91 16.86
CA ILE A 369 -19.82 3.20 16.74
C ILE A 369 -19.19 3.27 15.37
N ARG A 370 -19.43 4.34 14.63
CA ARG A 370 -18.68 4.68 13.42
C ARG A 370 -17.61 5.69 13.77
N TYR A 371 -16.47 5.63 13.13
CA TYR A 371 -15.38 6.59 13.36
C TYR A 371 -14.65 6.91 12.06
N TYR A 372 -14.06 8.10 12.00
CA TYR A 372 -13.30 8.58 10.86
C TYR A 372 -12.29 9.64 11.30
N LEU A 373 -11.20 9.74 10.55
CA LEU A 373 -10.15 10.73 10.75
C LEU A 373 -10.58 12.07 10.13
N VAL A 374 -10.32 13.16 10.84
CA VAL A 374 -10.51 14.52 10.33
C VAL A 374 -9.26 15.36 10.55
N ASN A 375 -8.94 16.18 9.57
CA ASN A 375 -7.91 17.21 9.70
C ASN A 375 -8.52 18.44 10.36
N ARG A 376 -7.78 19.07 11.25
CA ARG A 376 -8.23 20.25 11.99
C ARG A 376 -7.17 21.34 11.92
N SER A 377 -7.59 22.57 11.58
CA SER A 377 -6.76 23.77 11.72
C SER A 377 -6.99 24.40 13.10
N LYS A 378 -5.92 24.85 13.74
CA LYS A 378 -5.96 25.52 15.04
C LYS A 378 -5.18 26.83 14.98
N MET A 379 -5.69 27.84 15.65
CA MET A 379 -4.89 29.03 15.99
C MET A 379 -3.81 28.64 17.02
N ILE A 380 -2.65 29.26 16.93
CA ILE A 380 -1.65 29.18 18.01
C ILE A 380 -2.26 29.84 19.24
N ARG A 381 -2.23 29.14 20.38
CA ARG A 381 -2.97 29.53 21.58
C ARG A 381 -2.06 29.61 22.79
N GLU A 382 -2.12 30.75 23.53
CA GLU A 382 -1.42 30.95 24.78
C GLU A 382 -2.41 31.48 25.83
N ILE A 383 -2.36 30.96 27.05
CA ILE A 383 -3.18 31.46 28.18
C ILE A 383 -2.30 32.33 29.06
N LYS A 384 -2.69 33.59 29.27
CA LYS A 384 -2.01 34.54 30.15
C LYS A 384 -2.91 35.05 31.22
N ASN A 385 -2.33 35.36 32.39
CA ASN A 385 -3.03 36.07 33.44
C ASN A 385 -2.99 37.57 33.14
N VAL A 386 -4.17 38.17 33.04
CA VAL A 386 -4.33 39.61 32.83
C VAL A 386 -4.85 40.23 34.13
N SER A 387 -4.16 41.26 34.61
CA SER A 387 -4.59 42.02 35.80
C SER A 387 -5.54 43.13 35.37
N THR A 388 -6.71 43.14 35.94
CA THR A 388 -7.75 44.16 35.70
C THR A 388 -8.12 44.87 36.99
N TYR A 389 -8.92 45.93 36.89
CA TYR A 389 -9.47 46.62 38.06
C TYR A 389 -10.26 45.69 39.02
N TYR A 390 -10.84 44.63 38.47
CA TYR A 390 -11.69 43.68 39.21
C TYR A 390 -10.91 42.48 39.77
N GLY A 391 -9.65 42.39 39.43
CA GLY A 391 -8.78 41.27 39.82
C GLY A 391 -8.06 40.63 38.63
N THR A 392 -7.30 39.58 38.92
CA THR A 392 -6.56 38.82 37.89
C THR A 392 -7.47 37.76 37.28
N THR A 393 -7.45 37.67 35.95
CA THR A 393 -8.24 36.69 35.17
C THR A 393 -7.39 36.05 34.10
N GLN A 394 -7.77 34.84 33.68
CA GLN A 394 -7.13 34.16 32.59
C GLN A 394 -7.74 34.60 31.26
N VAL A 395 -6.87 34.87 30.27
CA VAL A 395 -7.27 35.27 28.92
C VAL A 395 -6.52 34.39 27.91
N LYS A 396 -7.22 33.80 26.95
CA LYS A 396 -6.66 33.13 25.82
C LYS A 396 -6.27 34.14 24.76
N PHE A 397 -5.01 34.13 24.35
CA PHE A 397 -4.50 34.85 23.19
C PHE A 397 -4.35 33.83 22.06
N CYS A 398 -5.00 34.11 20.94
CA CYS A 398 -5.01 33.22 19.76
C CYS A 398 -4.41 33.96 18.57
N THR A 399 -3.42 33.40 17.90
CA THR A 399 -2.76 34.02 16.76
C THR A 399 -3.03 33.21 15.48
N TRP A 400 -3.41 33.95 14.42
CA TRP A 400 -3.62 33.41 13.08
C TRP A 400 -3.12 34.42 12.04
N GLU A 401 -2.23 34.01 11.15
CA GLU A 401 -1.66 34.83 10.07
C GLU A 401 -1.10 36.21 10.56
N GLY A 402 -0.52 36.22 11.74
CA GLY A 402 0.04 37.45 12.32
C GLY A 402 -0.95 38.31 13.09
N GLU A 403 -2.25 38.05 12.99
CA GLU A 403 -3.30 38.69 13.76
C GLU A 403 -3.49 38.01 15.12
N CYS A 404 -3.62 38.78 16.18
CA CYS A 404 -3.85 38.29 17.55
C CYS A 404 -5.26 38.60 18.02
N TYR A 405 -5.91 37.61 18.61
CA TYR A 405 -7.27 37.71 19.19
C TYR A 405 -7.22 37.30 20.65
N CYS A 406 -7.99 37.97 21.50
CA CYS A 406 -8.07 37.58 22.90
C CYS A 406 -9.49 37.21 23.33
N TYR A 407 -9.57 36.18 24.17
CA TYR A 407 -10.80 35.60 24.68
C TYR A 407 -10.67 35.38 26.20
N PRO A 408 -11.34 36.18 27.05
CA PRO A 408 -11.37 35.90 28.49
C PRO A 408 -11.93 34.52 28.80
N GLU A 409 -11.31 33.77 29.72
CA GLU A 409 -11.78 32.46 30.16
C GLU A 409 -13.07 32.57 30.96
N SER A 410 -14.12 31.86 30.51
CA SER A 410 -15.46 31.96 31.08
C SER A 410 -15.52 31.72 32.59
N ASP A 411 -14.82 30.67 33.08
CA ASP A 411 -14.83 30.33 34.52
C ASP A 411 -14.17 31.42 35.36
N SER A 412 -13.05 31.93 34.88
CA SER A 412 -12.30 33.03 35.53
C SER A 412 -13.11 34.33 35.58
N VAL A 413 -13.79 34.63 34.45
CA VAL A 413 -14.72 35.81 34.41
C VAL A 413 -15.93 35.60 35.32
N ALA A 414 -16.52 34.40 35.35
CA ALA A 414 -17.66 34.09 36.21
C ALA A 414 -17.32 34.21 37.69
N GLU A 415 -16.13 33.79 38.10
CA GLU A 415 -15.64 33.96 39.47
C GLU A 415 -15.55 35.46 39.84
N LEU A 416 -14.91 36.26 38.99
CA LEU A 416 -14.79 37.71 39.19
C LEU A 416 -16.16 38.41 39.18
N ALA A 417 -17.08 38.01 38.31
CA ALA A 417 -18.42 38.57 38.23
C ALA A 417 -19.20 38.34 39.56
N ARG A 418 -19.13 37.11 40.11
CA ARG A 418 -19.74 36.82 41.43
C ARG A 418 -19.11 37.63 42.55
N LYS A 419 -17.77 37.74 42.59
CA LYS A 419 -17.02 38.45 43.60
C LYS A 419 -17.31 39.95 43.59
N ASN A 420 -17.43 40.55 42.40
CA ASN A 420 -17.63 41.98 42.25
C ASN A 420 -19.12 42.37 42.09
N LYS A 421 -20.05 41.41 42.14
CA LYS A 421 -21.51 41.59 41.96
C LYS A 421 -21.85 42.35 40.65
N LYS A 422 -21.11 42.06 39.58
CA LYS A 422 -21.35 42.60 38.24
C LYS A 422 -21.96 41.56 37.32
N SER A 423 -22.56 41.99 36.21
CA SER A 423 -23.05 41.08 35.21
C SER A 423 -21.85 40.40 34.48
N PHE A 424 -22.01 39.13 34.15
CA PHE A 424 -20.98 38.38 33.44
C PHE A 424 -20.61 39.04 32.08
N SER A 425 -21.62 39.43 31.32
CA SER A 425 -21.44 40.04 30.00
C SER A 425 -20.67 41.36 30.05
N GLU A 426 -21.02 42.23 31.02
CA GLU A 426 -20.36 43.53 31.23
C GLU A 426 -18.89 43.31 31.57
N LEU A 427 -18.62 42.43 32.55
CA LEU A 427 -17.26 42.18 33.01
C LEU A 427 -16.41 41.45 31.93
N TYR A 428 -17.01 40.52 31.17
CA TYR A 428 -16.34 39.88 30.06
C TYR A 428 -15.88 40.90 29.01
N HIS A 429 -16.74 41.87 28.67
CA HIS A 429 -16.41 42.91 27.70
C HIS A 429 -15.28 43.82 28.19
N GLU A 430 -15.36 44.29 29.47
CA GLU A 430 -14.35 45.15 30.08
C GLU A 430 -12.98 44.41 30.13
N ILE A 431 -12.95 43.16 30.56
CA ILE A 431 -11.72 42.35 30.60
C ILE A 431 -11.13 42.16 29.20
N LYS A 432 -12.00 41.94 28.20
CA LYS A 432 -11.55 41.81 26.81
C LYS A 432 -10.87 43.09 26.32
N LEU A 433 -11.47 44.23 26.54
CA LEU A 433 -10.89 45.54 26.18
C LEU A 433 -9.55 45.81 26.90
N GLU A 434 -9.41 45.40 28.17
CA GLU A 434 -8.14 45.48 28.88
C GLU A 434 -7.06 44.57 28.30
N ALA A 435 -7.43 43.33 27.94
CA ALA A 435 -6.53 42.38 27.32
C ALA A 435 -6.06 42.83 25.92
N GLU A 436 -6.94 43.43 25.12
CA GLU A 436 -6.62 44.00 23.80
C GLU A 436 -5.56 45.12 23.88
N LYS A 437 -5.46 45.85 25.00
CA LYS A 437 -4.41 46.86 25.19
C LYS A 437 -3.03 46.25 25.47
N THR A 438 -2.95 44.96 25.77
CA THR A 438 -1.70 44.24 26.07
C THR A 438 -1.16 43.44 24.88
N MET A 439 -1.88 43.46 23.75
CA MET A 439 -1.49 42.86 22.47
C MET A 439 -0.55 43.77 21.73
#